data_cf725b88c29a014fd6f74aa4693e27ca
#
_entry.id   cf725b88c29a014fd6f74aa4693e27ca
#
_cell.length_a   1.000
_cell.length_b   1.000
_cell.length_c   1.000
_cell.angle_alpha   90.00
_cell.angle_beta   90.00
_cell.angle_gamma   90.00
#
_symmetry.space_group_name_H-M   'P 1'
#
loop_
_entity.id
_entity.type
_entity.pdbx_description
1 polymer ?
#
loop_
_entity_poly.entity_id
_entity_poly.type
_entity_poly.pdbx_seq_one_letter_code
_entity_poly.pdbx_strand_id
1 'polypeptide(L)'
;MTKRKLIRIMYVVTPVMLVLLLALNVFTMLKVKALEDAAAMDDTEDVAQENDVHIGGDYIIKATTQISDAYKSGDSSKLSDADKETLDMAKSVLDEIITDGMSDYEKELAVYKWMCANIGFDDGSLAVIPDAGSEVDNPHGVLKYHKAVCVGYATTFRLFMQMMDIECMIVHDSYLSHSWDLVKLDGQWYHTDIYSDAPDGNFSHFNLNDDAMMNMQDWNTDFFPAAEGYKYNYAYMQKVDCKDIYSIPGQLRAAIDEKSGVASFDLGKDISDSTYSILETIMNQVENAVTSGSDKGVGITCSWLQAGDDNVFCVYLNYEKETEDPDSNVDIDAETQQKIDEAVNKAFGNIGSDTAVIGGASEKTVIN
;
A
#
# COMPACT_ATOMS: atom_id res chain seq x y z
N MET A 1 20.97 -27.45 44.77
CA MET A 1 21.63 -26.14 44.90
C MET A 1 21.29 -25.57 46.26
N THR A 2 22.25 -25.22 47.12
CA THR A 2 21.98 -24.79 48.51
C THR A 2 21.41 -23.36 48.51
N LYS A 3 20.47 -23.07 49.44
CA LYS A 3 19.81 -21.76 49.60
C LYS A 3 20.81 -20.59 49.60
N ARG A 4 22.02 -20.79 50.13
CA ARG A 4 23.13 -19.80 50.12
C ARG A 4 23.72 -19.53 48.72
N LYS A 5 23.74 -20.49 47.82
CA LYS A 5 24.20 -20.28 46.44
C LYS A 5 23.14 -19.50 45.61
N LEU A 6 21.85 -19.75 45.87
CA LEU A 6 20.76 -19.02 45.22
C LEU A 6 20.76 -17.54 45.61
N ILE A 7 20.94 -17.26 46.91
CA ILE A 7 21.01 -15.88 47.44
C ILE A 7 22.19 -15.13 46.86
N ARG A 8 23.38 -15.74 46.74
CA ARG A 8 24.56 -15.10 46.15
C ARG A 8 24.37 -14.82 44.62
N ILE A 9 23.71 -15.70 43.91
CA ILE A 9 23.36 -15.47 42.49
C ILE A 9 22.39 -14.31 42.36
N MET A 10 21.37 -14.23 43.19
CA MET A 10 20.45 -13.10 43.23
C MET A 10 21.15 -11.74 43.50
N TYR A 11 22.06 -11.70 44.44
CA TYR A 11 22.79 -10.45 44.77
C TYR A 11 23.73 -9.96 43.65
N VAL A 12 24.14 -10.82 42.72
CA VAL A 12 25.00 -10.44 41.59
C VAL A 12 24.19 -10.21 40.33
N VAL A 13 23.18 -11.05 40.05
CA VAL A 13 22.37 -10.96 38.83
C VAL A 13 21.41 -9.77 38.86
N THR A 14 20.79 -9.49 40.01
CA THR A 14 19.83 -8.39 40.14
C THR A 14 20.45 -7.00 39.84
N PRO A 15 21.60 -6.62 40.42
CA PRO A 15 22.20 -5.33 40.09
C PRO A 15 22.74 -5.27 38.66
N VAL A 16 23.23 -6.37 38.09
CA VAL A 16 23.66 -6.40 36.68
C VAL A 16 22.46 -6.21 35.74
N MET A 17 21.36 -6.89 36.01
CA MET A 17 20.11 -6.68 35.26
C MET A 17 19.57 -5.26 35.42
N LEU A 18 19.66 -4.69 36.61
CA LEU A 18 19.21 -3.30 36.85
C LEU A 18 20.09 -2.30 36.08
N VAL A 19 21.40 -2.52 36.03
CA VAL A 19 22.32 -1.68 35.25
C VAL A 19 22.08 -1.81 33.76
N LEU A 20 21.80 -3.01 33.27
CA LEU A 20 21.45 -3.25 31.85
C LEU A 20 20.11 -2.58 31.49
N LEU A 21 19.11 -2.66 32.36
CA LEU A 21 17.82 -1.98 32.16
C LEU A 21 17.97 -0.47 32.19
N LEU A 22 18.78 0.07 33.10
CA LEU A 22 19.10 1.51 33.14
C LEU A 22 19.86 1.95 31.90
N ALA A 23 20.82 1.18 31.42
CA ALA A 23 21.57 1.47 30.19
C ALA A 23 20.65 1.44 28.97
N LEU A 24 19.74 0.49 28.92
CA LEU A 24 18.73 0.41 27.85
C LEU A 24 17.76 1.60 27.86
N ASN A 25 17.31 2.03 29.07
CA ASN A 25 16.45 3.21 29.20
C ASN A 25 17.19 4.50 28.83
N VAL A 26 18.47 4.63 29.21
CA VAL A 26 19.28 5.79 28.81
C VAL A 26 19.50 5.79 27.28
N PHE A 27 19.76 4.64 26.70
CA PHE A 27 19.92 4.52 25.25
C PHE A 27 18.63 4.87 24.50
N THR A 28 17.47 4.40 24.98
CA THR A 28 16.15 4.79 24.41
C THR A 28 15.87 6.27 24.60
N MET A 29 16.14 6.84 25.78
CA MET A 29 15.99 8.29 26.00
C MET A 29 16.91 9.13 25.10
N LEU A 30 18.15 8.69 24.89
CA LEU A 30 19.07 9.38 23.97
C LEU A 30 18.62 9.28 22.52
N LYS A 31 18.05 8.14 22.11
CA LYS A 31 17.44 8.01 20.77
C LYS A 31 16.20 8.87 20.61
N VAL A 32 15.29 8.87 21.59
CA VAL A 32 14.09 9.71 21.58
C VAL A 32 14.51 11.19 21.55
N LYS A 33 15.47 11.59 22.38
CA LYS A 33 15.96 12.97 22.36
C LYS A 33 16.65 13.36 21.05
N ALA A 34 17.39 12.45 20.42
CA ALA A 34 17.99 12.69 19.10
C ALA A 34 16.93 12.84 18.00
N LEU A 35 15.81 12.12 18.12
CA LEU A 35 14.64 12.26 17.23
C LEU A 35 13.87 13.56 17.50
N GLU A 36 13.71 13.95 18.79
CA GLU A 36 13.13 15.24 19.19
C GLU A 36 14.01 16.42 18.76
N ASP A 37 15.33 16.33 18.93
CA ASP A 37 16.28 17.37 18.51
C ASP A 37 16.32 17.47 16.96
N ALA A 38 16.17 16.36 16.22
CA ALA A 38 16.04 16.36 14.78
C ALA A 38 14.70 16.98 14.31
N ALA A 39 13.61 16.68 15.01
CA ALA A 39 12.30 17.29 14.75
C ALA A 39 12.26 18.78 15.13
N ALA A 40 12.96 19.20 16.21
CA ALA A 40 13.03 20.60 16.64
C ALA A 40 13.97 21.48 15.77
N MET A 41 14.82 20.89 14.93
CA MET A 41 15.62 21.65 13.94
C MET A 41 14.82 22.08 12.72
N ASP A 42 13.57 21.63 12.57
CA ASP A 42 12.70 21.91 11.43
C ASP A 42 11.68 23.04 11.65
N ASP A 43 11.76 23.75 12.78
CA ASP A 43 10.79 24.82 13.13
C ASP A 43 11.24 26.24 12.69
N THR A 44 12.02 26.37 11.63
CA THR A 44 12.30 27.69 11.04
C THR A 44 12.03 27.74 9.54
N GLU A 45 10.83 28.29 9.23
CA GLU A 45 10.54 29.03 8.00
C GLU A 45 11.14 28.49 6.69
N ASP A 46 10.40 27.63 5.97
CA ASP A 46 9.99 28.01 4.61
C ASP A 46 8.97 26.99 4.07
N VAL A 47 7.86 27.53 3.63
CA VAL A 47 6.82 26.81 2.91
C VAL A 47 7.45 26.24 1.64
N ALA A 48 7.40 24.90 1.50
CA ALA A 48 7.59 24.17 0.24
C ALA A 48 8.97 24.22 -0.41
N GLN A 49 10.05 24.03 0.34
CA GLN A 49 11.11 23.18 -0.18
C GLN A 49 10.79 21.75 0.25
N GLU A 50 10.60 20.92 -0.76
CA GLU A 50 10.61 19.48 -0.62
C GLU A 50 11.95 19.12 0.02
N ASN A 51 11.99 19.08 1.34
CA ASN A 51 13.17 18.62 2.04
C ASN A 51 13.26 17.14 1.75
N ASP A 52 14.42 16.69 1.31
CA ASP A 52 14.72 15.27 1.17
C ASP A 52 14.30 14.56 2.46
N VAL A 53 13.24 13.77 2.39
CA VAL A 53 12.74 13.06 3.57
C VAL A 53 13.60 11.84 3.78
N HIS A 54 14.29 11.81 4.93
CA HIS A 54 15.10 10.66 5.30
C HIS A 54 14.22 9.54 5.85
N ILE A 55 14.27 8.38 5.24
CA ILE A 55 13.62 7.16 5.72
C ILE A 55 14.71 6.19 6.15
N GLY A 56 14.63 5.69 7.38
CA GLY A 56 15.48 4.59 7.83
C GLY A 56 16.98 4.84 7.67
N GLY A 57 17.55 5.82 8.37
CA GLY A 57 18.99 6.11 8.34
C GLY A 57 19.39 7.08 7.23
N ASP A 58 20.21 6.64 6.27
CA ASP A 58 20.77 7.51 5.22
C ASP A 58 19.94 7.52 3.93
N TYR A 59 18.76 6.88 3.89
CA TYR A 59 17.93 6.84 2.70
C TYR A 59 17.20 8.17 2.51
N ILE A 60 17.34 8.75 1.31
CA ILE A 60 16.75 10.05 0.94
C ILE A 60 15.76 9.82 -0.20
N ILE A 61 14.50 10.22 0.02
CA ILE A 61 13.49 10.19 -1.05
C ILE A 61 13.85 11.24 -2.10
N LYS A 62 13.81 10.85 -3.37
CA LYS A 62 14.08 11.75 -4.49
C LYS A 62 13.08 12.92 -4.50
N ALA A 63 13.60 14.14 -4.42
CA ALA A 63 12.83 15.36 -4.60
C ALA A 63 12.35 15.48 -6.06
N THR A 64 11.08 15.83 -6.27
CA THR A 64 10.44 15.91 -7.59
C THR A 64 9.99 17.32 -7.97
N THR A 65 10.03 18.27 -7.04
CA THR A 65 9.57 19.65 -7.23
C THR A 65 10.28 20.37 -8.39
N GLN A 66 11.59 20.18 -8.53
CA GLN A 66 12.33 20.83 -9.62
C GLN A 66 11.86 20.36 -11.00
N ILE A 67 11.48 19.08 -11.12
CA ILE A 67 10.97 18.50 -12.36
C ILE A 67 9.56 19.05 -12.64
N SER A 68 8.67 19.04 -11.64
CA SER A 68 7.32 19.58 -11.78
C SER A 68 7.30 21.09 -12.07
N ASP A 69 8.19 21.86 -11.45
CA ASP A 69 8.33 23.30 -11.72
C ASP A 69 8.84 23.56 -13.13
N ALA A 70 9.77 22.76 -13.62
CA ALA A 70 10.24 22.86 -15.01
C ALA A 70 9.11 22.52 -16.00
N TYR A 71 8.27 21.55 -15.71
CA TYR A 71 7.07 21.26 -16.51
C TYR A 71 6.11 22.45 -16.57
N LYS A 72 5.78 23.03 -15.42
CA LYS A 72 4.84 24.17 -15.31
C LYS A 72 5.37 25.45 -15.94
N SER A 73 6.64 25.74 -15.74
CA SER A 73 7.28 26.95 -16.30
C SER A 73 7.70 26.80 -17.76
N GLY A 74 7.88 25.57 -18.25
CA GLY A 74 8.49 25.30 -19.55
C GLY A 74 10.01 25.54 -19.60
N ASP A 75 10.68 25.77 -18.45
CA ASP A 75 12.11 25.98 -18.35
C ASP A 75 12.83 24.83 -17.64
N SER A 76 13.43 23.93 -18.42
CA SER A 76 14.22 22.81 -17.93
C SER A 76 15.71 23.07 -17.84
N SER A 77 16.17 24.33 -18.02
CA SER A 77 17.61 24.68 -18.12
C SER A 77 18.42 24.33 -16.86
N LYS A 78 17.76 24.26 -15.70
CA LYS A 78 18.38 23.96 -14.39
C LYS A 78 18.38 22.47 -14.04
N LEU A 79 17.66 21.64 -14.78
CA LEU A 79 17.56 20.21 -14.51
C LEU A 79 18.84 19.49 -14.92
N SER A 80 19.18 18.44 -14.18
CA SER A 80 20.16 17.44 -14.60
C SER A 80 19.70 16.71 -15.87
N ASP A 81 20.59 16.00 -16.55
CA ASP A 81 20.20 15.24 -17.74
C ASP A 81 19.21 14.12 -17.40
N ALA A 82 19.37 13.46 -16.25
CA ALA A 82 18.42 12.44 -15.77
C ALA A 82 17.04 13.07 -15.43
N ASP A 83 17.00 14.25 -14.80
CA ASP A 83 15.73 14.91 -14.49
C ASP A 83 15.03 15.43 -15.75
N LYS A 84 15.77 15.82 -16.80
CA LYS A 84 15.18 16.15 -18.11
C LYS A 84 14.58 14.92 -18.79
N GLU A 85 15.30 13.79 -18.78
CA GLU A 85 14.77 12.52 -19.28
C GLU A 85 13.50 12.11 -18.52
N THR A 86 13.50 12.27 -17.19
CA THR A 86 12.32 12.03 -16.35
C THR A 86 11.15 12.93 -16.73
N LEU A 87 11.40 14.23 -16.91
CA LEU A 87 10.40 15.21 -17.35
C LEU A 87 9.79 14.83 -18.69
N ASP A 88 10.61 14.45 -19.67
CA ASP A 88 10.16 14.09 -21.01
C ASP A 88 9.28 12.81 -20.97
N MET A 89 9.69 11.80 -20.19
CA MET A 89 8.91 10.58 -19.99
C MET A 89 7.57 10.86 -19.27
N ALA A 90 7.62 11.59 -18.15
CA ALA A 90 6.42 11.92 -17.39
C ALA A 90 5.44 12.77 -18.21
N LYS A 91 5.97 13.77 -18.95
CA LYS A 91 5.15 14.57 -19.87
C LYS A 91 4.50 13.72 -20.95
N SER A 92 5.22 12.77 -21.53
CA SER A 92 4.67 11.86 -22.55
C SER A 92 3.49 11.06 -22.02
N VAL A 93 3.58 10.58 -20.78
CA VAL A 93 2.48 9.87 -20.12
C VAL A 93 1.28 10.81 -19.91
N LEU A 94 1.50 12.01 -19.35
CA LEU A 94 0.40 12.96 -19.14
C LEU A 94 -0.27 13.38 -20.47
N ASP A 95 0.52 13.62 -21.52
CA ASP A 95 0.00 13.96 -22.85
C ASP A 95 -0.90 12.82 -23.44
N GLU A 96 -0.65 11.57 -23.05
CA GLU A 96 -1.43 10.41 -23.47
C GLU A 96 -2.74 10.26 -22.69
N ILE A 97 -2.69 10.45 -21.36
CA ILE A 97 -3.81 10.05 -20.48
C ILE A 97 -4.68 11.22 -20.00
N ILE A 98 -4.19 12.46 -20.06
CA ILE A 98 -4.92 13.64 -19.58
C ILE A 98 -5.56 14.38 -20.76
N THR A 99 -6.81 14.73 -20.60
CA THR A 99 -7.56 15.51 -21.58
C THR A 99 -8.11 16.79 -20.97
N ASP A 100 -8.34 17.79 -21.83
CA ASP A 100 -8.89 19.08 -21.40
C ASP A 100 -10.23 18.91 -20.67
N GLY A 101 -10.38 19.59 -19.55
CA GLY A 101 -11.62 19.61 -18.76
C GLY A 101 -11.73 18.54 -17.69
N MET A 102 -10.74 17.63 -17.57
CA MET A 102 -10.68 16.69 -16.44
C MET A 102 -10.60 17.45 -15.11
N SER A 103 -11.42 17.03 -14.14
CA SER A 103 -11.30 17.39 -12.73
C SER A 103 -10.02 16.80 -12.12
N ASP A 104 -9.58 17.29 -10.98
CA ASP A 104 -8.39 16.76 -10.31
C ASP A 104 -8.55 15.28 -9.93
N TYR A 105 -9.76 14.86 -9.52
CA TYR A 105 -10.07 13.43 -9.33
C TYR A 105 -9.90 12.60 -10.61
N GLU A 106 -10.40 13.09 -11.76
CA GLU A 106 -10.27 12.35 -13.04
C GLU A 106 -8.83 12.25 -13.50
N LYS A 107 -8.03 13.31 -13.25
CA LYS A 107 -6.58 13.29 -13.53
C LYS A 107 -5.86 12.27 -12.64
N GLU A 108 -6.12 12.31 -11.34
CA GLU A 108 -5.59 11.35 -10.38
C GLU A 108 -5.93 9.91 -10.77
N LEU A 109 -7.20 9.65 -11.06
CA LEU A 109 -7.69 8.34 -11.49
C LEU A 109 -7.03 7.85 -12.79
N ALA A 110 -6.76 8.76 -13.74
CA ALA A 110 -6.09 8.42 -14.98
C ALA A 110 -4.64 7.99 -14.72
N VAL A 111 -3.91 8.72 -13.87
CA VAL A 111 -2.54 8.38 -13.45
C VAL A 111 -2.53 7.06 -12.69
N TYR A 112 -3.43 6.88 -11.72
CA TYR A 112 -3.55 5.63 -10.97
C TYR A 112 -3.71 4.43 -11.92
N LYS A 113 -4.68 4.50 -12.84
CA LYS A 113 -4.93 3.42 -13.81
C LYS A 113 -3.74 3.15 -14.71
N TRP A 114 -3.08 4.21 -15.17
CA TRP A 114 -1.89 4.07 -16.01
C TRP A 114 -0.76 3.38 -15.24
N MET A 115 -0.50 3.79 -14.00
CA MET A 115 0.55 3.19 -13.18
C MET A 115 0.26 1.71 -12.86
N CYS A 116 -0.96 1.37 -12.45
CA CYS A 116 -1.35 -0.03 -12.22
C CYS A 116 -1.18 -0.91 -13.48
N ALA A 117 -1.44 -0.34 -14.67
CA ALA A 117 -1.34 -1.09 -15.92
C ALA A 117 0.09 -1.23 -16.47
N ASN A 118 0.97 -0.25 -16.17
CA ASN A 118 2.27 -0.14 -16.83
C ASN A 118 3.48 -0.34 -15.92
N ILE A 119 3.33 -0.22 -14.58
CA ILE A 119 4.44 -0.40 -13.65
C ILE A 119 4.28 -1.73 -12.93
N GLY A 120 5.29 -2.56 -13.02
CA GLY A 120 5.37 -3.83 -12.32
C GLY A 120 6.19 -3.74 -11.02
N PHE A 121 6.08 -4.78 -10.18
CA PHE A 121 6.95 -4.92 -9.02
C PHE A 121 8.39 -5.22 -9.43
N ASP A 122 9.34 -4.75 -8.64
CA ASP A 122 10.72 -5.19 -8.76
C ASP A 122 10.96 -6.42 -7.90
N ASP A 123 10.90 -7.61 -8.52
CA ASP A 123 11.08 -8.90 -7.86
C ASP A 123 12.54 -9.14 -7.44
N GLY A 124 13.48 -8.39 -8.02
CA GLY A 124 14.92 -8.50 -7.75
C GLY A 124 15.35 -7.82 -6.46
N SER A 125 14.53 -6.91 -5.95
CA SER A 125 14.79 -6.19 -4.70
C SER A 125 14.06 -6.86 -3.54
N LEU A 126 14.78 -7.58 -2.70
CA LEU A 126 14.23 -8.12 -1.44
C LEU A 126 14.10 -7.04 -0.35
N ALA A 127 14.59 -5.83 -0.61
CA ALA A 127 14.53 -4.72 0.31
C ALA A 127 13.32 -3.85 -0.01
N VAL A 128 12.47 -3.62 0.97
CA VAL A 128 11.33 -2.68 0.89
C VAL A 128 11.85 -1.25 0.68
N ILE A 129 13.00 -0.94 1.26
CA ILE A 129 13.77 0.27 1.02
C ILE A 129 15.06 -0.15 0.30
N PRO A 130 15.21 0.12 -1.00
CA PRO A 130 16.40 -0.23 -1.75
C PRO A 130 17.62 0.61 -1.32
N ASP A 131 18.80 0.17 -1.71
CA ASP A 131 20.02 0.95 -1.51
C ASP A 131 19.91 2.30 -2.22
N ALA A 132 20.48 3.35 -1.63
CA ALA A 132 20.46 4.69 -2.19
C ALA A 132 21.01 4.70 -3.63
N GLY A 133 20.25 5.30 -4.54
CA GLY A 133 20.58 5.37 -5.98
C GLY A 133 20.09 4.17 -6.79
N SER A 134 19.22 3.33 -6.23
CA SER A 134 18.48 2.31 -6.98
C SER A 134 17.56 2.98 -8.01
N GLU A 135 17.43 2.37 -9.18
CA GLU A 135 16.57 2.89 -10.24
C GLU A 135 15.08 2.54 -10.04
N VAL A 136 14.73 1.72 -9.03
CA VAL A 136 13.35 1.27 -8.76
C VAL A 136 12.65 2.11 -7.68
N ASP A 137 13.34 3.07 -7.08
CA ASP A 137 12.91 3.89 -5.95
C ASP A 137 12.61 5.35 -6.33
N ASN A 138 12.79 5.71 -7.59
CA ASN A 138 12.67 7.08 -8.05
C ASN A 138 12.02 7.17 -9.44
N PRO A 139 11.41 8.32 -9.80
CA PRO A 139 10.66 8.45 -11.05
C PRO A 139 11.46 8.18 -12.31
N HIS A 140 12.77 8.47 -12.33
CA HIS A 140 13.61 8.24 -13.51
C HIS A 140 13.64 6.76 -13.88
N GLY A 141 14.01 5.91 -12.91
CA GLY A 141 14.09 4.48 -13.18
C GLY A 141 12.71 3.84 -13.34
N VAL A 142 11.71 4.25 -12.54
CA VAL A 142 10.34 3.74 -12.64
C VAL A 142 9.76 3.98 -14.03
N LEU A 143 9.84 5.19 -14.56
CA LEU A 143 9.32 5.52 -15.89
C LEU A 143 10.13 4.89 -17.03
N LYS A 144 11.42 4.67 -16.81
CA LYS A 144 12.33 4.10 -17.81
C LYS A 144 12.24 2.59 -17.92
N TYR A 145 12.12 1.90 -16.78
CA TYR A 145 12.20 0.44 -16.72
C TYR A 145 10.84 -0.22 -16.40
N HIS A 146 9.82 0.58 -16.09
CA HIS A 146 8.47 0.10 -15.74
C HIS A 146 8.47 -0.89 -14.57
N LYS A 147 9.37 -0.69 -13.59
CA LYS A 147 9.46 -1.47 -12.36
C LYS A 147 9.67 -0.55 -11.17
N ALA A 148 9.07 -0.89 -10.03
CA ALA A 148 9.19 -0.10 -8.82
C ALA A 148 9.05 -0.94 -7.55
N VAL A 149 9.64 -0.42 -6.46
CA VAL A 149 9.25 -0.73 -5.07
C VAL A 149 8.25 0.31 -4.59
N CYS A 150 7.69 0.16 -3.38
CA CYS A 150 6.65 1.06 -2.85
C CYS A 150 7.02 2.55 -2.93
N VAL A 151 8.24 2.93 -2.51
CA VAL A 151 8.70 4.33 -2.57
C VAL A 151 8.88 4.83 -4.01
N GLY A 152 9.18 3.95 -4.97
CA GLY A 152 9.23 4.29 -6.39
C GLY A 152 7.84 4.60 -6.95
N TYR A 153 6.83 3.81 -6.59
CA TYR A 153 5.43 4.12 -6.91
C TYR A 153 5.02 5.47 -6.32
N ALA A 154 5.25 5.68 -5.02
CA ALA A 154 4.85 6.90 -4.34
C ALA A 154 5.55 8.14 -4.92
N THR A 155 6.88 8.12 -5.13
CA THR A 155 7.61 9.26 -5.69
C THR A 155 7.18 9.58 -7.12
N THR A 156 6.86 8.57 -7.93
CA THR A 156 6.41 8.76 -9.31
C THR A 156 4.99 9.32 -9.35
N PHE A 157 4.10 8.81 -8.53
CA PHE A 157 2.74 9.32 -8.41
C PHE A 157 2.73 10.78 -7.93
N ARG A 158 3.49 11.09 -6.88
CA ARG A 158 3.65 12.47 -6.41
C ARG A 158 4.18 13.41 -7.50
N LEU A 159 5.15 12.96 -8.32
CA LEU A 159 5.62 13.76 -9.46
C LEU A 159 4.47 14.11 -10.41
N PHE A 160 3.65 13.14 -10.79
CA PHE A 160 2.51 13.39 -11.68
C PHE A 160 1.51 14.37 -11.04
N MET A 161 1.19 14.19 -9.77
CA MET A 161 0.27 15.11 -9.05
C MET A 161 0.83 16.53 -9.03
N GLN A 162 2.10 16.71 -8.69
CA GLN A 162 2.76 18.01 -8.67
C GLN A 162 2.82 18.67 -10.05
N MET A 163 3.02 17.91 -11.13
CA MET A 163 2.98 18.43 -12.51
C MET A 163 1.60 18.98 -12.87
N MET A 164 0.53 18.46 -12.27
CA MET A 164 -0.84 18.88 -12.50
C MET A 164 -1.39 19.85 -11.44
N ASP A 165 -0.53 20.41 -10.58
CA ASP A 165 -0.88 21.29 -9.46
C ASP A 165 -1.84 20.65 -8.44
N ILE A 166 -1.80 19.34 -8.26
CA ILE A 166 -2.52 18.60 -7.22
C ILE A 166 -1.61 18.39 -6.02
N GLU A 167 -2.04 18.84 -4.83
CA GLU A 167 -1.26 18.65 -3.60
C GLU A 167 -1.15 17.15 -3.29
N CYS A 168 0.09 16.68 -3.13
CA CYS A 168 0.39 15.28 -2.84
C CYS A 168 1.65 15.18 -1.98
N MET A 169 1.63 14.30 -0.98
CA MET A 169 2.77 14.02 -0.12
C MET A 169 2.91 12.52 0.13
N ILE A 170 4.15 12.08 0.35
CA ILE A 170 4.45 10.68 0.64
C ILE A 170 4.30 10.44 2.14
N VAL A 171 3.61 9.37 2.47
CA VAL A 171 3.45 8.84 3.84
C VAL A 171 4.32 7.60 3.99
N HIS A 172 4.84 7.39 5.19
CA HIS A 172 5.57 6.18 5.57
C HIS A 172 4.88 5.52 6.74
N ASP A 173 4.89 4.19 6.75
CA ASP A 173 4.46 3.45 7.92
C ASP A 173 5.41 3.69 9.11
N SER A 174 4.92 3.44 10.32
CA SER A 174 5.69 3.65 11.57
C SER A 174 6.95 2.77 11.66
N TYR A 175 7.04 1.72 10.86
CA TYR A 175 8.17 0.81 10.80
C TYR A 175 9.15 1.14 9.68
N LEU A 176 8.85 2.15 8.84
CA LEU A 176 9.61 2.55 7.66
C LEU A 176 9.79 1.39 6.67
N SER A 177 8.77 0.54 6.56
CA SER A 177 8.76 -0.64 5.69
C SER A 177 7.87 -0.47 4.47
N HIS A 178 7.01 0.54 4.46
CA HIS A 178 6.11 0.84 3.36
C HIS A 178 5.92 2.34 3.15
N SER A 179 5.58 2.72 1.91
CA SER A 179 5.34 4.10 1.52
C SER A 179 4.18 4.18 0.54
N TRP A 180 3.33 5.19 0.74
CA TRP A 180 2.20 5.52 -0.13
C TRP A 180 1.97 7.03 -0.16
N ASP A 181 0.87 7.50 -0.73
CA ASP A 181 0.61 8.92 -0.90
C ASP A 181 -0.64 9.40 -0.15
N LEU A 182 -0.59 10.66 0.30
CA LEU A 182 -1.76 11.47 0.62
C LEU A 182 -1.99 12.47 -0.51
N VAL A 183 -3.18 12.47 -1.07
CA VAL A 183 -3.61 13.37 -2.15
C VAL A 183 -4.70 14.30 -1.65
N LYS A 184 -4.67 15.57 -2.04
CA LYS A 184 -5.67 16.54 -1.64
C LYS A 184 -6.63 16.89 -2.78
N LEU A 185 -7.89 16.55 -2.61
CA LEU A 185 -8.95 16.82 -3.57
C LEU A 185 -10.07 17.63 -2.89
N ASP A 186 -10.48 18.72 -3.49
CA ASP A 186 -11.51 19.63 -2.92
C ASP A 186 -11.23 20.04 -1.46
N GLY A 187 -9.95 20.18 -1.09
CA GLY A 187 -9.54 20.58 0.25
C GLY A 187 -9.53 19.45 1.29
N GLN A 188 -9.85 18.22 0.93
CA GLN A 188 -9.80 17.03 1.78
C GLN A 188 -8.64 16.13 1.36
N TRP A 189 -7.98 15.52 2.35
CA TRP A 189 -6.91 14.54 2.10
C TRP A 189 -7.48 13.13 1.97
N TYR A 190 -6.80 12.30 1.16
CA TYR A 190 -7.13 10.91 0.89
C TYR A 190 -5.84 10.09 0.77
N HIS A 191 -5.83 8.89 1.32
CA HIS A 191 -4.74 7.95 1.13
C HIS A 191 -4.89 7.23 -0.22
N THR A 192 -3.80 7.16 -0.99
CA THR A 192 -3.73 6.39 -2.24
C THR A 192 -2.45 5.58 -2.25
N ASP A 193 -2.59 4.25 -2.30
CA ASP A 193 -1.48 3.31 -2.32
C ASP A 193 -1.52 2.46 -3.59
N ILE A 194 -0.84 2.96 -4.63
CA ILE A 194 -0.81 2.29 -5.92
C ILE A 194 -0.02 0.99 -5.86
N TYR A 195 1.05 0.91 -5.05
CA TYR A 195 1.83 -0.31 -4.90
C TYR A 195 0.96 -1.48 -4.45
N SER A 196 0.12 -1.28 -3.44
CA SER A 196 -0.77 -2.31 -2.93
C SER A 196 -1.85 -2.74 -3.93
N ASP A 197 -2.30 -1.82 -4.80
CA ASP A 197 -3.32 -2.09 -5.81
C ASP A 197 -2.74 -2.52 -7.18
N ALA A 198 -1.46 -2.24 -7.46
CA ALA A 198 -0.86 -2.43 -8.79
C ALA A 198 -0.99 -3.84 -9.36
N PRO A 199 -0.92 -4.94 -8.58
CA PRO A 199 -1.13 -6.28 -9.11
C PRO A 199 -2.49 -6.46 -9.76
N ASP A 200 -3.53 -5.90 -9.14
CA ASP A 200 -4.93 -6.17 -9.46
C ASP A 200 -5.64 -4.95 -10.07
N GLY A 201 -5.25 -3.73 -9.69
CA GLY A 201 -5.91 -2.49 -10.11
C GLY A 201 -7.37 -2.40 -9.64
N ASN A 202 -7.66 -2.94 -8.46
CA ASN A 202 -9.01 -3.11 -7.94
C ASN A 202 -9.52 -1.92 -7.11
N PHE A 203 -8.72 -0.88 -6.92
CA PHE A 203 -9.04 0.33 -6.18
C PHE A 203 -9.27 0.14 -4.67
N SER A 204 -8.77 -0.95 -4.09
CA SER A 204 -8.95 -1.23 -2.66
C SER A 204 -8.18 -0.26 -1.75
N HIS A 205 -7.14 0.39 -2.29
CA HIS A 205 -6.31 1.38 -1.62
C HIS A 205 -6.36 2.76 -2.30
N PHE A 206 -7.42 3.06 -3.05
CA PHE A 206 -7.55 4.32 -3.77
C PHE A 206 -8.51 5.27 -3.07
N ASN A 207 -7.99 6.42 -2.64
CA ASN A 207 -8.71 7.50 -1.96
C ASN A 207 -9.43 7.04 -0.68
N LEU A 208 -8.69 6.36 0.20
CA LEU A 208 -9.18 5.95 1.51
C LEU A 208 -9.12 7.12 2.51
N ASN A 209 -9.99 7.08 3.51
CA ASN A 209 -9.87 7.90 4.71
C ASN A 209 -8.99 7.21 5.76
N ASP A 210 -8.64 7.95 6.83
CA ASP A 210 -7.84 7.42 7.94
C ASP A 210 -8.43 6.14 8.53
N ASP A 211 -9.75 6.12 8.78
CA ASP A 211 -10.43 4.96 9.40
C ASP A 211 -10.26 3.68 8.56
N ALA A 212 -10.35 3.80 7.25
CA ALA A 212 -10.16 2.67 6.35
C ALA A 212 -8.68 2.27 6.26
N MET A 213 -7.77 3.25 6.16
CA MET A 213 -6.34 2.98 6.01
C MET A 213 -5.72 2.41 7.28
N MET A 214 -6.16 2.82 8.48
CA MET A 214 -5.69 2.29 9.77
C MET A 214 -5.93 0.79 9.96
N ASN A 215 -6.84 0.19 9.19
CA ASN A 215 -7.03 -1.25 9.21
C ASN A 215 -5.94 -2.01 8.44
N MET A 216 -5.14 -1.32 7.63
CA MET A 216 -4.15 -1.90 6.73
C MET A 216 -2.74 -1.42 7.04
N GLN A 217 -2.57 -0.17 7.46
CA GLN A 217 -1.28 0.48 7.68
C GLN A 217 -1.28 1.27 8.98
N ASP A 218 -0.09 1.49 9.54
CA ASP A 218 0.15 2.29 10.75
C ASP A 218 1.15 3.42 10.42
N TRP A 219 0.77 4.68 10.68
CA TRP A 219 1.62 5.85 10.43
C TRP A 219 1.51 6.88 11.55
N ASN A 220 2.37 7.89 11.54
CA ASN A 220 2.32 8.98 12.51
C ASN A 220 1.20 9.98 12.18
N THR A 221 0.03 9.75 12.74
CA THR A 221 -1.16 10.59 12.57
C THR A 221 -1.03 12.01 13.13
N ASP A 222 -0.06 12.25 14.02
CA ASP A 222 0.21 13.60 14.55
C ASP A 222 1.05 14.44 13.58
N PHE A 223 1.76 13.78 12.67
CA PHE A 223 2.63 14.45 11.69
C PHE A 223 1.91 14.73 10.37
N PHE A 224 1.15 13.76 9.87
CA PHE A 224 0.46 13.89 8.60
C PHE A 224 -0.93 14.52 8.76
N PRO A 225 -1.43 15.27 7.76
CA PRO A 225 -2.77 15.82 7.82
C PRO A 225 -3.82 14.70 7.84
N ALA A 226 -4.89 14.91 8.60
CA ALA A 226 -5.99 13.95 8.69
C ALA A 226 -6.71 13.79 7.34
N ALA A 227 -6.96 12.56 6.93
CA ALA A 227 -7.74 12.18 5.76
C ALA A 227 -9.15 11.74 6.20
N GLU A 228 -10.08 12.69 6.31
CA GLU A 228 -11.45 12.44 6.75
C GLU A 228 -12.44 12.28 5.58
N GLY A 229 -11.97 12.55 4.35
CA GLY A 229 -12.78 12.52 3.15
C GLY A 229 -13.15 11.10 2.71
N TYR A 230 -14.36 10.93 2.16
CA TYR A 230 -14.80 9.68 1.52
C TYR A 230 -15.41 9.91 0.13
N LYS A 231 -15.69 11.18 -0.22
CA LYS A 231 -16.36 11.55 -1.47
C LYS A 231 -15.69 10.97 -2.72
N TYR A 232 -14.37 10.94 -2.74
CA TYR A 232 -13.57 10.48 -3.87
C TYR A 232 -13.03 9.06 -3.71
N ASN A 233 -13.45 8.32 -2.67
CA ASN A 233 -13.18 6.89 -2.61
C ASN A 233 -13.87 6.18 -3.78
N TYR A 234 -13.15 5.34 -4.53
CA TYR A 234 -13.67 4.75 -5.77
C TYR A 234 -14.86 3.84 -5.51
N ALA A 235 -14.79 2.99 -4.48
CA ALA A 235 -15.89 2.10 -4.12
C ALA A 235 -17.14 2.89 -3.71
N TYR A 236 -16.97 3.98 -2.96
CA TYR A 236 -18.10 4.87 -2.60
C TYR A 236 -18.75 5.50 -3.81
N MET A 237 -17.97 5.96 -4.79
CA MET A 237 -18.50 6.57 -6.01
C MET A 237 -19.22 5.58 -6.92
N GLN A 238 -18.88 4.31 -6.88
CA GLN A 238 -19.49 3.25 -7.67
C GLN A 238 -20.66 2.56 -6.96
N LYS A 239 -20.98 2.96 -5.72
CA LYS A 239 -22.02 2.30 -4.93
C LYS A 239 -23.40 2.36 -5.61
N VAL A 240 -24.10 1.26 -5.51
CA VAL A 240 -25.49 1.16 -5.93
C VAL A 240 -26.41 0.97 -4.71
N ASP A 241 -27.60 1.58 -4.75
CA ASP A 241 -28.62 1.39 -3.69
C ASP A 241 -29.05 -0.08 -3.66
N CYS A 242 -28.77 -0.77 -2.56
CA CYS A 242 -29.07 -2.19 -2.38
C CYS A 242 -30.21 -2.38 -1.37
N LYS A 243 -31.44 -2.48 -1.86
CA LYS A 243 -32.64 -2.73 -1.04
C LYS A 243 -32.85 -4.19 -0.71
N ASP A 244 -32.24 -5.08 -1.46
CA ASP A 244 -32.36 -6.52 -1.31
C ASP A 244 -30.97 -7.17 -1.38
N ILE A 245 -30.45 -7.57 -0.23
CA ILE A 245 -29.13 -8.23 -0.12
C ILE A 245 -29.05 -9.56 -0.89
N TYR A 246 -30.17 -10.22 -1.15
CA TYR A 246 -30.22 -11.43 -1.95
C TYR A 246 -29.98 -11.18 -3.44
N SER A 247 -30.02 -9.91 -3.89
CA SER A 247 -29.64 -9.53 -5.24
C SER A 247 -28.13 -9.45 -5.47
N ILE A 248 -27.33 -9.36 -4.39
CA ILE A 248 -25.86 -9.18 -4.43
C ILE A 248 -25.16 -10.28 -5.25
N PRO A 249 -25.45 -11.60 -5.10
CA PRO A 249 -24.80 -12.63 -5.93
C PRO A 249 -24.96 -12.41 -7.43
N GLY A 250 -26.15 -12.00 -7.87
CA GLY A 250 -26.40 -11.70 -9.28
C GLY A 250 -25.63 -10.48 -9.79
N GLN A 251 -25.53 -9.44 -8.97
CA GLN A 251 -24.75 -8.23 -9.29
C GLN A 251 -23.25 -8.52 -9.32
N LEU A 252 -22.74 -9.34 -8.38
CA LEU A 252 -21.34 -9.79 -8.39
C LEU A 252 -21.03 -10.64 -9.63
N ARG A 253 -21.96 -11.52 -10.04
CA ARG A 253 -21.80 -12.26 -11.30
C ARG A 253 -21.63 -11.33 -12.49
N ALA A 254 -22.48 -10.30 -12.58
CA ALA A 254 -22.38 -9.29 -13.65
C ALA A 254 -21.02 -8.52 -13.58
N ALA A 255 -20.60 -8.12 -12.39
CA ALA A 255 -19.33 -7.44 -12.20
C ALA A 255 -18.13 -8.31 -12.61
N ILE A 256 -18.17 -9.61 -12.30
CA ILE A 256 -17.14 -10.57 -12.74
C ILE A 256 -17.13 -10.72 -14.26
N ASP A 257 -18.31 -10.83 -14.89
CA ASP A 257 -18.43 -10.95 -16.34
C ASP A 257 -17.89 -9.71 -17.08
N GLU A 258 -18.05 -8.52 -16.46
CA GLU A 258 -17.54 -7.24 -16.96
C GLU A 258 -16.08 -6.97 -16.58
N LYS A 259 -15.44 -7.86 -15.81
CA LYS A 259 -14.11 -7.67 -15.22
C LYS A 259 -13.96 -6.37 -14.44
N SER A 260 -15.00 -6.01 -13.69
CA SER A 260 -14.95 -4.87 -12.77
C SER A 260 -14.01 -5.17 -11.59
N GLY A 261 -13.18 -4.20 -11.18
CA GLY A 261 -12.30 -4.34 -10.01
C GLY A 261 -13.05 -4.23 -8.67
N VAL A 262 -14.26 -3.64 -8.68
CA VAL A 262 -15.06 -3.44 -7.46
C VAL A 262 -16.54 -3.48 -7.76
N ALA A 263 -17.32 -4.00 -6.80
CA ALA A 263 -18.76 -3.85 -6.72
C ALA A 263 -19.13 -3.33 -5.33
N SER A 264 -19.94 -2.28 -5.24
CA SER A 264 -20.23 -1.59 -3.99
C SER A 264 -21.72 -1.40 -3.79
N PHE A 265 -22.19 -1.68 -2.58
CA PHE A 265 -23.61 -1.75 -2.25
C PHE A 265 -23.91 -0.83 -1.06
N ASP A 266 -24.70 0.20 -1.29
CA ASP A 266 -25.23 1.05 -0.20
C ASP A 266 -26.40 0.34 0.45
N LEU A 267 -26.22 -0.04 1.71
CA LEU A 267 -27.24 -0.75 2.50
C LEU A 267 -28.06 0.20 3.39
N GLY A 268 -27.78 1.50 3.31
CA GLY A 268 -28.47 2.53 4.11
C GLY A 268 -27.94 2.64 5.54
N LYS A 269 -28.70 3.33 6.39
CA LYS A 269 -28.23 3.77 7.72
C LYS A 269 -28.25 2.69 8.79
N ASP A 270 -29.28 1.85 8.78
CA ASP A 270 -29.55 0.93 9.86
C ASP A 270 -29.37 -0.52 9.38
N ILE A 271 -28.19 -1.07 9.63
CA ILE A 271 -27.91 -2.47 9.33
C ILE A 271 -28.03 -3.29 10.62
N SER A 272 -28.88 -4.33 10.60
CA SER A 272 -29.01 -5.23 11.74
C SER A 272 -27.91 -6.26 11.78
N ASP A 273 -27.59 -6.79 12.98
CA ASP A 273 -26.64 -7.90 13.15
C ASP A 273 -27.00 -9.13 12.28
N SER A 274 -28.30 -9.36 12.08
CA SER A 274 -28.77 -10.43 11.20
C SER A 274 -28.40 -10.16 9.72
N THR A 275 -28.38 -8.90 9.28
CA THR A 275 -27.97 -8.53 7.93
C THR A 275 -26.49 -8.83 7.69
N TYR A 276 -25.62 -8.50 8.66
CA TYR A 276 -24.20 -8.86 8.61
C TYR A 276 -23.99 -10.37 8.47
N SER A 277 -24.65 -11.17 9.32
CA SER A 277 -24.53 -12.63 9.28
C SER A 277 -25.04 -13.25 7.98
N ILE A 278 -26.11 -12.69 7.40
CA ILE A 278 -26.64 -13.14 6.11
C ILE A 278 -25.66 -12.78 4.98
N LEU A 279 -25.11 -11.56 4.98
CA LEU A 279 -24.11 -11.14 4.00
C LEU A 279 -22.85 -12.00 4.06
N GLU A 280 -22.34 -12.29 5.25
CA GLU A 280 -21.21 -13.20 5.42
C GLU A 280 -21.52 -14.58 4.82
N THR A 281 -22.73 -15.11 5.08
CA THR A 281 -23.16 -16.38 4.51
C THR A 281 -23.25 -16.33 2.98
N ILE A 282 -23.79 -15.25 2.42
CA ILE A 282 -23.87 -15.03 0.98
C ILE A 282 -22.47 -15.01 0.38
N MET A 283 -21.55 -14.23 0.96
CA MET A 283 -20.20 -14.09 0.43
C MET A 283 -19.41 -15.38 0.50
N ASN A 284 -19.51 -16.15 1.59
CA ASN A 284 -18.90 -17.47 1.68
C ASN A 284 -19.41 -18.43 0.58
N GLN A 285 -20.70 -18.36 0.21
CA GLN A 285 -21.24 -19.16 -0.87
C GLN A 285 -20.79 -18.68 -2.25
N VAL A 286 -20.72 -17.36 -2.46
CA VAL A 286 -20.20 -16.76 -3.70
C VAL A 286 -18.74 -17.16 -3.91
N GLU A 287 -17.89 -16.99 -2.88
CA GLU A 287 -16.47 -17.36 -2.92
C GLU A 287 -16.29 -18.85 -3.27
N ASN A 288 -17.05 -19.73 -2.62
CA ASN A 288 -17.04 -21.15 -2.93
C ASN A 288 -17.48 -21.45 -4.37
N ALA A 289 -18.49 -20.73 -4.89
CA ALA A 289 -18.97 -20.92 -6.25
C ALA A 289 -17.94 -20.43 -7.29
N VAL A 290 -17.27 -19.30 -7.01
CA VAL A 290 -16.21 -18.74 -7.85
C VAL A 290 -15.00 -19.67 -7.89
N THR A 291 -14.49 -20.09 -6.73
CA THR A 291 -13.29 -20.94 -6.62
C THR A 291 -13.49 -22.35 -7.16
N SER A 292 -14.70 -22.89 -7.09
CA SER A 292 -15.04 -24.23 -7.62
C SER A 292 -15.53 -24.22 -9.08
N GLY A 293 -15.86 -23.05 -9.61
CA GLY A 293 -16.45 -22.86 -10.95
C GLY A 293 -15.44 -22.56 -12.06
N SER A 294 -15.94 -21.92 -13.12
CA SER A 294 -15.15 -21.45 -14.26
C SER A 294 -14.28 -20.22 -13.94
N ASP A 295 -14.54 -19.56 -12.82
CA ASP A 295 -13.93 -18.27 -12.45
C ASP A 295 -12.80 -18.44 -11.42
N LYS A 296 -12.06 -19.54 -11.46
CA LYS A 296 -11.03 -19.91 -10.48
C LYS A 296 -9.93 -18.88 -10.28
N GLY A 297 -9.70 -18.01 -11.27
CA GLY A 297 -8.72 -16.94 -11.20
C GLY A 297 -9.28 -15.62 -10.66
N VAL A 298 -10.44 -15.63 -9.99
CA VAL A 298 -11.01 -14.42 -9.38
C VAL A 298 -10.94 -14.53 -7.86
N GLY A 299 -10.10 -13.69 -7.25
CA GLY A 299 -10.06 -13.48 -5.81
C GLY A 299 -11.15 -12.49 -5.39
N ILE A 300 -11.70 -12.67 -4.19
CA ILE A 300 -12.74 -11.82 -3.63
C ILE A 300 -12.29 -11.32 -2.25
N THR A 301 -12.28 -10.00 -2.07
CA THR A 301 -12.03 -9.36 -0.77
C THR A 301 -13.19 -8.45 -0.44
N CYS A 302 -13.66 -8.47 0.81
CA CYS A 302 -14.77 -7.67 1.24
C CYS A 302 -14.33 -6.67 2.30
N SER A 303 -14.88 -5.44 2.24
CA SER A 303 -14.71 -4.45 3.29
C SER A 303 -16.00 -3.64 3.50
N TRP A 304 -16.00 -2.88 4.59
CA TRP A 304 -17.06 -1.94 4.90
C TRP A 304 -16.51 -0.53 4.87
N LEU A 305 -17.23 0.37 4.21
CA LEU A 305 -16.94 1.80 4.23
C LEU A 305 -18.09 2.52 4.93
N GLN A 306 -17.81 3.13 6.07
CA GLN A 306 -18.70 4.06 6.73
C GLN A 306 -18.49 5.45 6.15
N ALA A 307 -19.52 6.02 5.52
CA ALA A 307 -19.43 7.33 4.89
C ALA A 307 -20.62 8.20 5.36
N GLY A 308 -20.41 8.92 6.44
CA GLY A 308 -21.50 9.65 7.11
C GLY A 308 -22.55 8.68 7.65
N ASP A 309 -23.77 8.76 7.11
CA ASP A 309 -24.88 7.85 7.45
C ASP A 309 -24.96 6.61 6.54
N ASP A 310 -24.14 6.51 5.50
CA ASP A 310 -24.17 5.40 4.55
C ASP A 310 -23.28 4.25 5.03
N ASN A 311 -23.81 3.02 4.99
CA ASN A 311 -23.03 1.81 5.17
C ASN A 311 -22.84 1.14 3.81
N VAL A 312 -21.66 1.25 3.26
CA VAL A 312 -21.32 0.71 1.95
C VAL A 312 -20.56 -0.60 2.10
N PHE A 313 -21.15 -1.67 1.61
CA PHE A 313 -20.50 -2.96 1.51
C PHE A 313 -19.73 -3.02 0.20
N CYS A 314 -18.39 -3.12 0.28
CA CYS A 314 -17.49 -3.12 -0.85
C CYS A 314 -16.95 -4.53 -1.09
N VAL A 315 -17.01 -4.97 -2.33
CA VAL A 315 -16.45 -6.26 -2.78
C VAL A 315 -15.44 -5.97 -3.87
N TYR A 316 -14.16 -6.21 -3.57
CA TYR A 316 -13.05 -6.06 -4.50
C TYR A 316 -12.79 -7.38 -5.21
N LEU A 317 -12.63 -7.31 -6.53
CA LEU A 317 -12.49 -8.44 -7.41
C LEU A 317 -11.07 -8.42 -8.02
N ASN A 318 -10.27 -9.40 -7.65
CA ASN A 318 -8.90 -9.54 -8.07
C ASN A 318 -8.83 -10.62 -9.15
N TYR A 319 -8.35 -10.25 -10.33
CA TYR A 319 -8.23 -11.18 -11.45
C TYR A 319 -6.77 -11.62 -11.56
N GLU A 320 -6.53 -12.95 -11.50
CA GLU A 320 -5.22 -13.47 -11.85
C GLU A 320 -4.86 -12.97 -13.24
N LYS A 321 -3.80 -12.16 -13.33
CA LYS A 321 -3.21 -11.83 -14.63
C LYS A 321 -2.75 -13.17 -15.20
N GLU A 322 -3.22 -13.54 -16.40
CA GLU A 322 -2.57 -14.59 -17.18
C GLU A 322 -1.12 -14.12 -17.36
N THR A 323 -0.26 -14.49 -16.44
CA THR A 323 1.17 -14.39 -16.62
C THR A 323 1.47 -15.40 -17.71
N GLU A 324 1.64 -14.93 -18.94
CA GLU A 324 2.62 -15.55 -19.82
C GLU A 324 3.96 -15.32 -19.07
N ASP A 325 4.20 -16.14 -18.07
CA ASP A 325 5.52 -16.26 -17.47
C ASP A 325 6.32 -17.17 -18.40
N PRO A 326 7.20 -16.61 -19.26
CA PRO A 326 8.07 -17.41 -20.07
C PRO A 326 9.10 -18.17 -19.22
N ASP A 327 9.19 -17.90 -17.91
CA ASP A 327 10.17 -18.44 -16.99
C ASP A 327 9.57 -19.15 -15.75
N SER A 328 8.25 -19.38 -15.67
CA SER A 328 7.65 -20.14 -14.56
C SER A 328 8.03 -21.64 -14.52
N ASN A 329 8.83 -22.10 -15.49
CA ASN A 329 9.59 -23.32 -15.42
C ASN A 329 11.06 -23.02 -15.09
N VAL A 330 11.33 -22.38 -13.96
CA VAL A 330 12.62 -22.64 -13.29
C VAL A 330 12.53 -24.08 -12.83
N ASP A 331 13.09 -24.97 -13.64
CA ASP A 331 13.22 -26.39 -13.32
C ASP A 331 14.15 -26.45 -12.11
N ILE A 332 13.54 -26.40 -10.90
CA ILE A 332 14.28 -26.53 -9.66
C ILE A 332 14.84 -27.95 -9.66
N ASP A 333 16.15 -28.08 -9.78
CA ASP A 333 16.79 -29.38 -9.76
C ASP A 333 16.46 -30.12 -8.45
N ALA A 334 16.48 -31.45 -8.51
CA ALA A 334 16.07 -32.30 -7.39
C ALA A 334 16.92 -32.07 -6.12
N GLU A 335 18.17 -31.61 -6.25
CA GLU A 335 19.05 -31.29 -5.12
C GLU A 335 18.58 -29.99 -4.43
N THR A 336 18.18 -28.98 -5.20
CA THR A 336 17.64 -27.71 -4.68
C THR A 336 16.27 -27.96 -4.01
N GLN A 337 15.40 -28.75 -4.61
CA GLN A 337 14.11 -29.12 -4.00
C GLN A 337 14.32 -29.86 -2.68
N GLN A 338 15.25 -30.81 -2.62
CA GLN A 338 15.57 -31.52 -1.38
C GLN A 338 16.06 -30.57 -0.28
N LYS A 339 16.90 -29.57 -0.60
CA LYS A 339 17.35 -28.55 0.37
C LYS A 339 16.20 -27.69 0.90
N ILE A 340 15.24 -27.34 0.05
CA ILE A 340 14.02 -26.61 0.45
C ILE A 340 13.22 -27.49 1.42
N ASP A 341 12.95 -28.73 1.06
CA ASP A 341 12.17 -29.67 1.88
C ASP A 341 12.84 -29.91 3.24
N GLU A 342 14.15 -30.08 3.28
CA GLU A 342 14.93 -30.24 4.52
C GLU A 342 14.86 -28.98 5.40
N ALA A 343 14.96 -27.78 4.80
CA ALA A 343 14.86 -26.51 5.53
C ALA A 343 13.46 -26.30 6.12
N VAL A 344 12.41 -26.57 5.35
CA VAL A 344 11.01 -26.46 5.79
C VAL A 344 10.72 -27.48 6.90
N ASN A 345 11.09 -28.74 6.72
CA ASN A 345 10.88 -29.78 7.72
C ASN A 345 11.66 -29.52 9.03
N LYS A 346 12.84 -28.93 8.94
CA LYS A 346 13.63 -28.53 10.11
C LYS A 346 12.98 -27.36 10.89
N ALA A 347 12.35 -26.45 10.21
CA ALA A 347 11.74 -25.27 10.82
C ALA A 347 10.35 -25.54 11.40
N PHE A 348 9.54 -26.34 10.72
CA PHE A 348 8.11 -26.53 11.02
C PHE A 348 7.74 -27.96 11.44
N GLY A 349 8.71 -28.90 11.46
CA GLY A 349 8.44 -30.31 11.70
C GLY A 349 7.88 -31.02 10.46
N ASN A 350 7.86 -32.38 10.47
CA ASN A 350 7.29 -33.17 9.37
C ASN A 350 5.83 -32.78 9.13
N ILE A 351 5.57 -31.96 8.13
CA ILE A 351 4.26 -31.74 7.57
C ILE A 351 3.97 -32.98 6.74
N GLY A 352 3.08 -33.84 7.25
CA GLY A 352 2.71 -35.09 6.59
C GLY A 352 2.33 -34.87 5.13
N SER A 353 2.61 -35.84 4.28
CA SER A 353 2.49 -35.82 2.83
C SER A 353 1.05 -35.75 2.27
N ASP A 354 0.10 -35.24 3.03
CA ASP A 354 -1.22 -34.87 2.54
C ASP A 354 -1.24 -33.35 2.32
N THR A 355 -0.54 -32.93 1.28
CA THR A 355 -0.47 -31.55 0.88
C THR A 355 -1.77 -31.09 0.25
N ALA A 356 -2.55 -30.40 1.05
CA ALA A 356 -3.30 -29.28 0.51
C ALA A 356 -2.25 -28.19 0.18
N VAL A 357 -2.19 -27.80 -1.08
CA VAL A 357 -1.47 -26.60 -1.54
C VAL A 357 -1.99 -25.44 -0.71
N ILE A 358 -1.13 -24.85 0.12
CA ILE A 358 -1.46 -23.63 0.83
C ILE A 358 -1.36 -22.52 -0.22
N GLY A 359 -2.46 -22.30 -0.94
CA GLY A 359 -2.71 -21.05 -1.61
C GLY A 359 -2.70 -19.96 -0.54
N GLY A 360 -2.11 -18.81 -0.89
CA GLY A 360 -1.83 -17.70 0.00
C GLY A 360 -2.98 -17.41 0.96
N ALA A 361 -2.64 -17.28 2.22
CA ALA A 361 -3.57 -16.91 3.26
C ALA A 361 -4.04 -15.46 3.00
N SER A 362 -5.25 -15.33 2.50
CA SER A 362 -6.00 -14.10 2.69
C SER A 362 -6.31 -14.03 4.20
N GLU A 363 -5.65 -13.13 4.91
CA GLU A 363 -6.03 -12.83 6.28
C GLU A 363 -7.47 -12.32 6.26
N LYS A 364 -8.38 -13.13 6.83
CA LYS A 364 -9.72 -12.69 7.16
C LYS A 364 -9.61 -11.65 8.28
N THR A 365 -9.59 -10.38 7.92
CA THR A 365 -9.85 -9.34 8.89
C THR A 365 -11.36 -9.23 9.07
N VAL A 366 -11.88 -9.98 10.03
CA VAL A 366 -13.22 -9.75 10.56
C VAL A 366 -13.10 -8.56 11.49
N ILE A 367 -13.65 -7.43 11.07
CA ILE A 367 -13.77 -6.24 11.93
C ILE A 367 -15.08 -6.40 12.72
N ASN A 368 -14.94 -6.55 14.05
CA ASN A 368 -16.05 -6.38 14.98
C ASN A 368 -16.34 -4.90 15.22
#